data_835b0c757552ca8aa5afb51c56d8522d
#
_entry.id   835b0c757552ca8aa5afb51c56d8522d
#
_cell.length_a   1.000
_cell.length_b   1.000
_cell.length_c   1.000
_cell.angle_alpha   90.00
_cell.angle_beta   90.00
_cell.angle_gamma   90.00
#
_symmetry.space_group_name_H-M   'P 1'
#
loop_
_entity.id
_entity.type
_entity.pdbx_description
1 polymer ?
#
loop_
_entity_poly.entity_id
_entity_poly.type
_entity_poly.pdbx_seq_one_letter_code
_entity_poly.pdbx_strand_id
1 'polypeptide(L)'
;AADLNRIWDAGQNITSIYSSAYNSEYQTFRQKTFGLEEPFRNVMMQSVSKNPVFCRMMGVRYIVSDSDVTGYALVKKCEKTGIYQNNDAAPVMYATDRVMTEKEYNKLAFPYNQTAFLEYAVVGEHTESSDQNIMTAYTPVSLKMADNHKAQNGAGNRTTDIGKKNGNERKVGTWIHEKEDGWKIHAKKIKKITFSIRQVQQETTQQEGQRQILFLSFCVDNARPNKDVAVWINGIRNKLSAKDHVYYNENKTFIYAVPLKDGEDTISVTFGKGKYQLSHVQAYLGSLPERSKTLYQSEVQVDKKLTKDNEIQGTIQVKNDGWFITSIPYDTHFKMYIDGKETKIQKVNTAFL
;
A
#
# COMPACT_ATOMS: atom_id res chain seq x y z
N ALA A 1 -8.12 -11.94 -10.51
CA ALA A 1 -9.29 -11.17 -10.09
C ALA A 1 -9.69 -11.67 -8.72
N ALA A 2 -9.75 -10.79 -7.73
CA ALA A 2 -10.26 -11.15 -6.43
C ALA A 2 -11.75 -11.52 -6.60
N ASP A 3 -12.13 -12.71 -6.15
CA ASP A 3 -13.52 -13.12 -6.10
C ASP A 3 -14.19 -12.41 -4.93
N LEU A 4 -14.64 -11.20 -5.21
CA LEU A 4 -15.37 -10.39 -4.25
C LEU A 4 -16.70 -11.09 -3.89
N ASN A 5 -17.04 -11.12 -2.61
CA ASN A 5 -18.26 -11.72 -2.09
C ASN A 5 -18.41 -13.24 -2.32
N ARG A 6 -17.34 -13.99 -2.49
CA ARG A 6 -17.42 -15.47 -2.58
C ARG A 6 -17.21 -16.19 -1.26
N ILE A 7 -16.70 -15.51 -0.27
CA ILE A 7 -16.46 -16.07 1.07
C ILE A 7 -17.60 -15.60 1.96
N TRP A 8 -18.58 -16.48 2.16
CA TRP A 8 -19.77 -16.24 2.99
C TRP A 8 -19.68 -16.88 4.35
N ASP A 9 -18.62 -17.63 4.58
CA ASP A 9 -18.54 -18.46 5.75
C ASP A 9 -18.36 -17.60 7.01
N ALA A 10 -19.30 -17.73 7.90
CA ALA A 10 -19.25 -17.12 9.21
C ALA A 10 -17.97 -17.56 9.94
N GLY A 11 -17.13 -16.63 10.27
CA GLY A 11 -15.86 -16.88 10.97
C GLY A 11 -14.61 -16.47 10.21
N GLN A 12 -14.75 -15.95 8.99
CA GLN A 12 -13.64 -15.37 8.24
C GLN A 12 -13.85 -13.87 8.00
N ASN A 13 -12.91 -13.07 8.52
CA ASN A 13 -12.87 -11.63 8.25
C ASN A 13 -12.13 -11.41 6.93
N ILE A 14 -12.72 -10.68 6.01
CA ILE A 14 -12.14 -10.34 4.71
C ILE A 14 -12.03 -8.83 4.54
N THR A 15 -10.98 -8.37 3.86
CA THR A 15 -10.77 -6.96 3.56
C THR A 15 -11.26 -6.56 2.17
N SER A 16 -11.71 -7.52 1.37
CA SER A 16 -12.22 -7.28 0.01
C SER A 16 -13.74 -7.46 -0.01
N ILE A 17 -14.44 -6.48 -0.56
CA ILE A 17 -15.90 -6.50 -0.63
C ILE A 17 -16.40 -5.83 -1.93
N TYR A 18 -17.53 -6.30 -2.43
CA TYR A 18 -18.34 -5.58 -3.40
C TYR A 18 -19.69 -5.23 -2.77
N SER A 19 -19.90 -3.97 -2.50
CA SER A 19 -21.14 -3.48 -1.88
C SER A 19 -21.43 -2.05 -2.33
N SER A 20 -22.70 -1.74 -2.52
CA SER A 20 -23.17 -0.36 -2.70
C SER A 20 -23.26 0.40 -1.38
N ALA A 21 -23.36 -0.31 -0.26
CA ALA A 21 -23.22 0.24 1.08
C ALA A 21 -21.76 0.17 1.50
N TYR A 22 -21.10 1.30 1.55
CA TYR A 22 -19.69 1.42 1.94
C TYR A 22 -19.50 2.57 2.93
N ASN A 23 -18.52 2.43 3.80
CA ASN A 23 -18.11 3.49 4.71
C ASN A 23 -17.22 4.49 3.96
N SER A 24 -17.66 5.74 3.84
CA SER A 24 -16.99 6.80 3.08
C SER A 24 -15.65 7.20 3.68
N GLU A 25 -15.50 7.17 5.00
CA GLU A 25 -14.23 7.48 5.67
C GLU A 25 -13.20 6.40 5.43
N TYR A 26 -13.58 5.14 5.56
CA TYR A 26 -12.71 4.01 5.23
C TYR A 26 -12.32 4.02 3.75
N GLN A 27 -13.24 4.36 2.84
CA GLN A 27 -12.92 4.51 1.42
C GLN A 27 -11.91 5.63 1.18
N THR A 28 -12.09 6.78 1.85
CA THR A 28 -11.15 7.90 1.78
C THR A 28 -9.78 7.50 2.32
N PHE A 29 -9.73 6.81 3.44
CA PHE A 29 -8.50 6.27 4.01
C PHE A 29 -7.77 5.34 3.02
N ARG A 30 -8.46 4.41 2.39
CA ARG A 30 -7.86 3.53 1.38
C ARG A 30 -7.27 4.31 0.21
N GLN A 31 -8.01 5.26 -0.32
CA GLN A 31 -7.62 6.01 -1.51
C GLN A 31 -6.61 7.11 -1.22
N LYS A 32 -6.82 7.92 -0.20
CA LYS A 32 -5.98 9.09 0.07
C LYS A 32 -4.68 8.72 0.79
N THR A 33 -4.75 7.84 1.78
CA THR A 33 -3.57 7.46 2.56
C THR A 33 -2.71 6.44 1.84
N PHE A 34 -3.32 5.40 1.27
CA PHE A 34 -2.59 4.27 0.69
C PHE A 34 -2.59 4.23 -0.84
N GLY A 35 -3.40 5.05 -1.50
CA GLY A 35 -3.48 5.05 -2.96
C GLY A 35 -3.87 3.68 -3.52
N LEU A 36 -4.69 2.91 -2.79
CA LEU A 36 -5.06 1.57 -3.20
C LEU A 36 -5.95 1.65 -4.44
N GLU A 37 -5.54 0.93 -5.48
CA GLU A 37 -6.35 0.80 -6.68
C GLU A 37 -7.62 0.00 -6.36
N GLU A 38 -8.75 0.60 -6.68
CA GLU A 38 -10.00 -0.11 -6.73
C GLU A 38 -10.21 -0.65 -8.15
N PRO A 39 -10.49 -1.95 -8.33
CA PRO A 39 -10.49 -2.53 -9.64
C PRO A 39 -11.68 -2.05 -10.41
N PHE A 40 -12.45 -1.86 -10.84
CA PHE A 40 -13.49 -1.57 -11.78
C PHE A 40 -14.54 -0.57 -11.30
N ARG A 41 -15.11 -0.76 -10.10
CA ARG A 41 -16.14 0.12 -9.52
C ARG A 41 -15.63 0.63 -8.20
N ASN A 42 -14.74 1.59 -8.27
CA ASN A 42 -13.87 2.02 -7.19
C ASN A 42 -14.49 2.04 -5.79
N VAL A 43 -15.63 2.69 -5.62
CA VAL A 43 -16.26 2.82 -4.30
C VAL A 43 -17.01 1.57 -3.84
N MET A 44 -17.40 0.71 -4.77
CA MET A 44 -18.19 -0.50 -4.47
C MET A 44 -17.34 -1.76 -4.38
N MET A 45 -16.17 -1.76 -5.02
CA MET A 45 -15.28 -2.91 -5.10
C MET A 45 -13.97 -2.61 -4.37
N GLN A 46 -13.88 -3.03 -3.13
CA GLN A 46 -12.67 -2.92 -2.34
C GLN A 46 -11.81 -4.17 -2.56
N SER A 47 -10.72 -4.01 -3.29
CA SER A 47 -9.84 -5.12 -3.64
C SER A 47 -8.85 -5.46 -2.53
N VAL A 48 -8.21 -6.62 -2.67
CA VAL A 48 -7.10 -7.01 -1.81
C VAL A 48 -5.91 -6.08 -2.03
N SER A 49 -5.39 -5.52 -0.96
CA SER A 49 -4.16 -4.72 -1.01
C SER A 49 -2.92 -5.62 -1.03
N LYS A 50 -1.90 -5.17 -1.76
CA LYS A 50 -0.53 -5.70 -1.68
C LYS A 50 0.42 -4.75 -0.93
N ASN A 51 -0.08 -3.64 -0.40
CA ASN A 51 0.69 -2.72 0.42
C ASN A 51 0.97 -3.36 1.80
N PRO A 52 2.23 -3.60 2.18
CA PRO A 52 2.55 -4.32 3.41
C PRO A 52 2.19 -3.55 4.68
N VAL A 53 2.22 -2.20 4.63
CA VAL A 53 1.79 -1.35 5.76
C VAL A 53 0.29 -1.54 6.00
N PHE A 54 -0.51 -1.42 4.94
CA PHE A 54 -1.96 -1.63 5.00
C PHE A 54 -2.29 -3.05 5.47
N CYS A 55 -1.65 -4.07 4.88
CA CYS A 55 -1.89 -5.47 5.24
C CYS A 55 -1.56 -5.74 6.71
N ARG A 56 -0.46 -5.17 7.22
CA ARG A 56 -0.08 -5.30 8.64
C ARG A 56 -1.09 -4.61 9.54
N MET A 57 -1.39 -3.34 9.29
CA MET A 57 -2.32 -2.53 10.08
C MET A 57 -3.73 -3.15 10.14
N MET A 58 -4.23 -3.64 9.01
CA MET A 58 -5.56 -4.24 8.91
C MET A 58 -5.62 -5.70 9.40
N GLY A 59 -4.54 -6.24 9.96
CA GLY A 59 -4.51 -7.60 10.46
C GLY A 59 -4.67 -8.66 9.38
N VAL A 60 -4.30 -8.36 8.12
CA VAL A 60 -4.39 -9.32 7.00
C VAL A 60 -3.39 -10.45 7.24
N ARG A 61 -3.87 -11.56 7.73
CA ARG A 61 -3.04 -12.72 8.10
C ARG A 61 -2.75 -13.64 6.92
N TYR A 62 -3.65 -13.76 5.97
CA TYR A 62 -3.50 -14.63 4.82
C TYR A 62 -3.85 -13.91 3.52
N ILE A 63 -3.07 -14.16 2.48
CA ILE A 63 -3.34 -13.71 1.12
C ILE A 63 -3.40 -14.93 0.21
N VAL A 64 -4.46 -15.03 -0.58
CA VAL A 64 -4.62 -16.03 -1.63
C VAL A 64 -4.21 -15.41 -2.96
N SER A 65 -3.22 -15.98 -3.63
CA SER A 65 -2.65 -15.43 -4.86
C SER A 65 -2.22 -16.52 -5.82
N ASP A 66 -2.35 -16.25 -7.12
CA ASP A 66 -1.83 -17.06 -8.22
C ASP A 66 -0.34 -16.80 -8.54
N SER A 67 0.24 -15.83 -7.87
CA SER A 67 1.65 -15.46 -7.97
C SER A 67 2.26 -15.33 -6.58
N ASP A 68 3.59 -15.45 -6.50
CA ASP A 68 4.32 -15.26 -5.25
C ASP A 68 4.05 -13.89 -4.64
N VAL A 69 3.86 -13.89 -3.33
CA VAL A 69 3.70 -12.67 -2.53
C VAL A 69 5.00 -12.44 -1.77
N THR A 70 5.82 -11.54 -2.28
CA THR A 70 7.11 -11.21 -1.67
C THR A 70 6.90 -10.83 -0.22
N GLY A 71 7.60 -11.55 0.64
CA GLY A 71 7.57 -11.26 2.05
C GLY A 71 6.58 -12.03 2.89
N TYR A 72 5.84 -12.93 2.30
CA TYR A 72 4.92 -13.81 3.02
C TYR A 72 5.33 -15.26 2.84
N ALA A 73 5.13 -16.07 3.86
CA ALA A 73 5.44 -17.50 3.82
C ALA A 73 4.34 -18.25 3.04
N LEU A 74 4.72 -19.04 2.04
CA LEU A 74 3.80 -19.96 1.38
C LEU A 74 3.47 -21.09 2.37
N VAL A 75 2.21 -21.18 2.82
CA VAL A 75 1.76 -22.21 3.77
C VAL A 75 0.99 -23.34 3.10
N LYS A 76 0.36 -23.06 1.96
CA LYS A 76 -0.34 -24.09 1.19
C LYS A 76 -0.39 -23.72 -0.29
N LYS A 77 -0.19 -24.71 -1.17
CA LYS A 77 -0.39 -24.57 -2.60
C LYS A 77 -1.58 -25.43 -3.02
N CYS A 78 -2.51 -24.81 -3.74
CA CYS A 78 -3.69 -25.47 -4.30
C CYS A 78 -3.70 -25.19 -5.81
N GLU A 79 -3.34 -26.18 -6.62
CA GLU A 79 -3.20 -26.05 -8.08
C GLU A 79 -2.37 -24.84 -8.51
N LYS A 80 -3.03 -23.79 -9.05
CA LYS A 80 -2.39 -22.55 -9.52
C LYS A 80 -2.32 -21.47 -8.46
N THR A 81 -2.92 -21.69 -7.28
CA THR A 81 -3.09 -20.68 -6.25
C THR A 81 -2.31 -21.05 -5.00
N GLY A 82 -1.60 -20.09 -4.40
CA GLY A 82 -0.93 -20.23 -3.10
C GLY A 82 -1.66 -19.49 -2.01
N ILE A 83 -1.61 -20.02 -0.79
CA ILE A 83 -2.01 -19.33 0.44
C ILE A 83 -0.73 -18.87 1.12
N TYR A 84 -0.59 -17.56 1.28
CA TYR A 84 0.58 -16.91 1.86
C TYR A 84 0.25 -16.31 3.21
N GLN A 85 1.06 -16.60 4.22
CA GLN A 85 0.88 -16.11 5.58
C GLN A 85 1.73 -14.88 5.86
N ASN A 86 1.08 -13.85 6.40
CA ASN A 86 1.71 -12.67 6.95
C ASN A 86 1.96 -12.87 8.45
N ASN A 87 3.21 -13.12 8.83
CA ASN A 87 3.57 -13.31 10.25
C ASN A 87 3.59 -11.98 11.02
N ASP A 88 3.59 -10.84 10.32
CA ASP A 88 3.60 -9.50 10.90
C ASP A 88 2.20 -8.87 11.02
N ALA A 89 1.14 -9.65 10.75
CA ALA A 89 -0.23 -9.14 10.87
C ALA A 89 -0.50 -8.62 12.29
N ALA A 90 -0.99 -7.38 12.37
CA ALA A 90 -1.40 -6.76 13.63
C ALA A 90 -2.66 -7.42 14.19
N PRO A 91 -2.92 -7.32 15.50
CA PRO A 91 -4.23 -7.62 16.03
C PRO A 91 -5.27 -6.62 15.49
N VAL A 92 -6.47 -7.10 15.21
CA VAL A 92 -7.57 -6.26 14.72
C VAL A 92 -8.23 -5.43 15.83
N MET A 93 -7.96 -5.78 17.08
CA MET A 93 -8.43 -5.08 18.29
C MET A 93 -7.33 -5.16 19.35
N TYR A 94 -6.92 -4.01 19.87
CA TYR A 94 -5.80 -3.92 20.81
C TYR A 94 -5.90 -2.67 21.68
N ALA A 95 -5.13 -2.66 22.79
CA ALA A 95 -4.92 -1.48 23.61
C ALA A 95 -3.52 -0.89 23.40
N THR A 96 -3.42 0.44 23.52
CA THR A 96 -2.17 1.18 23.41
C THR A 96 -2.21 2.47 24.22
N ASP A 97 -1.06 2.87 24.75
CA ASP A 97 -0.79 4.20 25.29
C ASP A 97 0.02 5.07 24.31
N ARG A 98 0.44 4.50 23.17
CA ARG A 98 1.19 5.21 22.14
C ARG A 98 0.24 5.94 21.19
N VAL A 99 0.10 7.22 21.39
CA VAL A 99 -0.83 8.06 20.62
C VAL A 99 -0.12 9.23 19.95
N MET A 100 -0.68 9.65 18.82
CA MET A 100 -0.31 10.85 18.08
C MET A 100 -1.59 11.64 17.80
N THR A 101 -1.55 12.95 17.92
CA THR A 101 -2.73 13.76 17.59
C THR A 101 -2.96 13.84 16.08
N GLU A 102 -4.21 14.02 15.65
CA GLU A 102 -4.52 14.28 14.22
C GLU A 102 -3.75 15.50 13.68
N LYS A 103 -3.52 16.52 14.50
CA LYS A 103 -2.75 17.72 14.13
C LYS A 103 -1.30 17.39 13.79
N GLU A 104 -0.68 16.48 14.53
CA GLU A 104 0.69 16.03 14.27
C GLU A 104 0.73 15.11 13.07
N TYR A 105 -0.20 14.15 13.00
CA TYR A 105 -0.33 13.24 11.87
C TYR A 105 -0.49 13.99 10.53
N ASN A 106 -1.30 15.04 10.50
CA ASN A 106 -1.56 15.82 9.28
C ASN A 106 -0.34 16.60 8.77
N LYS A 107 0.74 16.70 9.57
CA LYS A 107 2.03 17.28 9.14
C LYS A 107 2.97 16.24 8.52
N LEU A 108 2.65 14.96 8.64
CA LEU A 108 3.52 13.89 8.15
C LEU A 108 3.49 13.83 6.63
N ALA A 109 4.69 13.87 6.04
CA ALA A 109 4.89 13.62 4.62
C ALA A 109 4.94 12.11 4.34
N PHE A 110 4.82 11.74 3.07
CA PHE A 110 5.08 10.39 2.59
C PHE A 110 6.55 9.99 2.84
N PRO A 111 6.85 8.77 3.31
CA PRO A 111 5.95 7.65 3.61
C PRO A 111 5.41 7.63 5.04
N TYR A 112 5.78 8.59 5.89
CA TYR A 112 5.46 8.63 7.32
C TYR A 112 3.95 8.68 7.59
N ASN A 113 3.18 9.34 6.72
CA ASN A 113 1.72 9.37 6.81
C ASN A 113 1.06 7.98 6.65
N GLN A 114 1.78 6.99 6.12
CA GLN A 114 1.32 5.60 6.09
C GLN A 114 1.85 4.81 7.29
N THR A 115 3.14 4.94 7.56
CA THR A 115 3.83 4.10 8.55
C THR A 115 3.55 4.50 9.98
N ALA A 116 3.10 5.73 10.22
CA ALA A 116 2.69 6.21 11.53
C ALA A 116 1.69 5.27 12.22
N PHE A 117 0.74 4.72 11.48
CA PHE A 117 -0.25 3.77 12.01
C PHE A 117 0.33 2.44 12.52
N LEU A 118 1.60 2.18 12.27
CA LEU A 118 2.31 1.03 12.83
C LEU A 118 3.05 1.34 14.11
N GLU A 119 3.12 2.61 14.51
CA GLU A 119 3.89 3.09 15.66
C GLU A 119 3.04 3.87 16.65
N TYR A 120 1.94 4.48 16.19
CA TYR A 120 1.04 5.32 16.96
C TYR A 120 -0.42 5.08 16.57
N ALA A 121 -1.32 5.19 17.54
CA ALA A 121 -2.73 5.41 17.26
C ALA A 121 -2.96 6.91 17.05
N VAL A 122 -3.55 7.28 15.92
CA VAL A 122 -3.90 8.68 15.62
C VAL A 122 -5.25 8.98 16.25
N VAL A 123 -5.27 9.96 17.17
CA VAL A 123 -6.43 10.31 17.99
C VAL A 123 -6.78 11.79 17.86
N GLY A 124 -7.98 12.16 18.29
CA GLY A 124 -8.45 13.56 18.22
C GLY A 124 -7.58 14.57 19.00
N GLU A 125 -7.77 15.84 18.73
CA GLU A 125 -6.89 16.96 19.19
C GLU A 125 -6.86 17.21 20.71
N HIS A 126 -7.78 16.64 21.48
CA HIS A 126 -7.88 16.86 22.92
C HIS A 126 -7.05 15.89 23.76
N THR A 127 -6.20 15.11 23.13
CA THR A 127 -5.34 14.12 23.77
C THR A 127 -3.89 14.64 23.73
N GLU A 128 -3.17 14.48 24.81
CA GLU A 128 -1.73 14.70 24.78
C GLU A 128 -1.04 13.59 24.01
N SER A 129 -0.12 13.95 23.13
CA SER A 129 0.70 12.95 22.43
C SER A 129 1.63 12.24 23.40
N SER A 130 1.96 11.00 23.08
CA SER A 130 3.02 10.29 23.80
C SER A 130 4.33 11.05 23.67
N ASP A 131 5.10 11.14 24.72
CA ASP A 131 6.41 11.77 24.71
C ASP A 131 7.30 11.16 23.63
N GLN A 132 7.87 12.02 22.79
CA GLN A 132 8.78 11.72 21.70
C GLN A 132 8.19 10.86 20.56
N ASN A 133 7.70 11.54 19.55
CA ASN A 133 7.31 10.95 18.24
C ASN A 133 8.55 10.49 17.44
N ILE A 134 9.32 9.57 17.98
CA ILE A 134 10.44 8.93 17.26
C ILE A 134 9.85 7.90 16.33
N MET A 135 9.81 8.23 15.05
CA MET A 135 9.36 7.32 14.00
C MET A 135 10.55 6.58 13.38
N THR A 136 10.27 5.38 12.88
CA THR A 136 11.24 4.62 12.06
C THR A 136 11.69 5.45 10.87
N ALA A 137 12.99 5.64 10.72
CA ALA A 137 13.56 6.44 9.64
C ALA A 137 13.55 5.70 8.29
N TYR A 138 13.31 6.44 7.21
CA TYR A 138 13.37 5.96 5.84
C TYR A 138 14.40 6.75 5.05
N THR A 139 15.26 6.04 4.31
CA THR A 139 16.34 6.64 3.54
C THR A 139 15.85 7.11 2.17
N PRO A 140 16.01 8.39 1.81
CA PRO A 140 15.72 8.85 0.46
C PRO A 140 16.59 8.13 -0.58
N VAL A 141 15.97 7.71 -1.67
CA VAL A 141 16.65 7.04 -2.79
C VAL A 141 16.25 7.65 -4.11
N SER A 142 17.05 7.46 -5.14
CA SER A 142 16.73 7.82 -6.51
C SER A 142 16.54 6.58 -7.38
N LEU A 143 15.70 6.70 -8.40
CA LEU A 143 15.46 5.65 -9.39
C LEU A 143 16.13 6.04 -10.70
N LYS A 144 17.06 5.22 -11.18
CA LYS A 144 17.74 5.41 -12.47
C LYS A 144 17.40 4.29 -13.42
N MET A 145 17.09 4.62 -14.67
CA MET A 145 16.89 3.60 -15.70
C MET A 145 18.18 2.76 -15.83
N ALA A 146 18.04 1.45 -15.77
CA ALA A 146 19.18 0.55 -15.97
C ALA A 146 19.66 0.63 -17.43
N ASP A 147 20.97 0.64 -17.66
CA ASP A 147 21.63 0.88 -18.96
C ASP A 147 21.35 -0.18 -20.04
N ASN A 148 20.55 -1.19 -19.76
CA ASN A 148 20.18 -2.22 -20.72
C ASN A 148 19.07 -1.78 -21.69
N HIS A 149 19.42 -0.93 -22.65
CA HIS A 149 18.59 -0.56 -23.82
C HIS A 149 18.36 -1.72 -24.82
N LYS A 150 18.53 -2.96 -24.45
CA LYS A 150 18.00 -4.10 -25.21
C LYS A 150 16.60 -4.40 -24.71
N ALA A 151 15.62 -3.62 -25.20
CA ALA A 151 14.22 -3.98 -25.09
C ALA A 151 14.05 -5.43 -25.56
N GLN A 152 13.72 -6.35 -24.64
CA GLN A 152 13.21 -7.67 -25.02
C GLN A 152 11.91 -7.46 -25.80
N ASN A 153 12.05 -7.35 -27.12
CA ASN A 153 10.93 -7.59 -28.02
C ASN A 153 10.61 -9.09 -27.92
N GLY A 154 9.45 -9.39 -27.35
CA GLY A 154 8.97 -10.77 -27.32
C GLY A 154 9.00 -11.39 -28.72
N ALA A 155 9.51 -12.60 -28.77
CA ALA A 155 9.49 -13.60 -29.83
C ALA A 155 9.69 -13.10 -31.29
N GLY A 156 10.84 -13.40 -31.85
CA GLY A 156 11.11 -13.28 -33.28
C GLY A 156 12.59 -13.05 -33.59
N ASN A 157 13.36 -14.14 -33.68
CA ASN A 157 14.70 -14.15 -34.26
C ASN A 157 14.77 -13.39 -35.57
N ARG A 158 15.64 -12.36 -35.63
CA ARG A 158 16.47 -12.07 -36.79
C ARG A 158 17.51 -11.02 -36.41
N THR A 159 18.73 -11.46 -36.20
CA THR A 159 19.95 -10.66 -36.33
C THR A 159 20.03 -10.14 -37.75
N THR A 160 20.04 -8.82 -37.91
CA THR A 160 20.55 -8.18 -39.11
C THR A 160 21.54 -7.12 -38.66
N ASP A 161 22.81 -7.42 -38.82
CA ASP A 161 23.90 -6.47 -38.96
C ASP A 161 23.50 -5.43 -40.01
N ILE A 162 23.45 -4.16 -39.64
CA ILE A 162 23.40 -3.09 -40.63
C ILE A 162 24.59 -2.18 -40.40
N GLY A 163 25.49 -2.31 -41.35
CA GLY A 163 26.68 -1.55 -41.49
C GLY A 163 26.50 -0.05 -41.44
N LYS A 164 27.54 0.66 -41.00
CA LYS A 164 27.73 2.08 -41.03
C LYS A 164 27.46 2.63 -42.42
N LYS A 165 26.50 3.54 -42.55
CA LYS A 165 26.46 4.56 -43.62
C LYS A 165 25.92 5.89 -43.09
N ASN A 166 26.81 6.87 -43.15
CA ASN A 166 26.62 8.33 -43.25
C ASN A 166 25.51 9.01 -42.39
N GLY A 167 25.93 9.71 -41.37
CA GLY A 167 25.62 11.12 -41.12
C GLY A 167 24.16 11.56 -40.99
N ASN A 168 23.24 10.72 -40.48
CA ASN A 168 21.98 11.17 -39.92
C ASN A 168 21.60 10.18 -38.82
N GLU A 169 21.92 10.53 -37.59
CA GLU A 169 21.37 9.83 -36.41
C GLU A 169 19.85 9.97 -36.44
N ARG A 170 19.15 8.97 -36.97
CA ARG A 170 17.74 8.79 -36.71
C ARG A 170 17.62 8.54 -35.19
N LYS A 171 17.29 9.59 -34.42
CA LYS A 171 16.84 9.48 -33.06
C LYS A 171 15.71 8.47 -33.06
N VAL A 172 16.00 7.24 -32.68
CA VAL A 172 14.98 6.25 -32.33
C VAL A 172 14.13 6.92 -31.25
N GLY A 173 12.90 7.30 -31.57
CA GLY A 173 12.05 8.05 -30.66
C GLY A 173 11.89 7.28 -29.36
N THR A 174 12.57 7.75 -28.33
CA THR A 174 12.46 7.17 -26.98
C THR A 174 11.02 7.39 -26.51
N TRP A 175 10.36 6.32 -26.13
CA TRP A 175 8.97 6.35 -25.62
C TRP A 175 8.90 6.86 -24.17
N ILE A 176 10.06 6.97 -23.50
CA ILE A 176 10.26 7.51 -22.16
C ILE A 176 11.37 8.55 -22.19
N HIS A 177 11.12 9.68 -21.57
CA HIS A 177 12.08 10.79 -21.46
C HIS A 177 12.20 11.16 -19.99
N GLU A 178 13.41 11.15 -19.48
CA GLU A 178 13.73 11.60 -18.13
C GLU A 178 13.53 13.12 -18.02
N LYS A 179 13.03 13.54 -16.89
CA LYS A 179 12.82 14.93 -16.48
C LYS A 179 13.47 15.11 -15.11
N GLU A 180 13.66 16.34 -14.68
CA GLU A 180 14.28 16.67 -13.41
C GLU A 180 13.61 15.97 -12.22
N ASP A 181 12.28 15.89 -12.22
CA ASP A 181 11.47 15.32 -11.15
C ASP A 181 10.63 14.09 -11.54
N GLY A 182 10.99 13.42 -12.66
CA GLY A 182 10.24 12.25 -13.10
C GLY A 182 10.41 11.87 -14.57
N TRP A 183 9.30 11.47 -15.24
CA TRP A 183 9.36 10.92 -16.60
C TRP A 183 8.17 11.35 -17.45
N LYS A 184 8.43 11.61 -18.73
CA LYS A 184 7.39 11.79 -19.76
C LYS A 184 7.27 10.52 -20.59
N ILE A 185 6.07 9.97 -20.67
CA ILE A 185 5.77 8.69 -21.31
C ILE A 185 4.96 8.91 -22.58
N HIS A 186 5.38 8.27 -23.67
CA HIS A 186 4.64 8.19 -24.92
C HIS A 186 4.66 6.76 -25.45
N ALA A 187 3.90 5.88 -24.80
CA ALA A 187 3.88 4.47 -25.08
C ALA A 187 2.71 4.07 -25.99
N LYS A 188 3.00 3.58 -27.22
CA LYS A 188 2.00 3.07 -28.17
C LYS A 188 1.44 1.70 -27.74
N LYS A 189 2.18 0.95 -26.93
CA LYS A 189 1.82 -0.34 -26.32
C LYS A 189 2.40 -0.41 -24.90
N ILE A 190 2.01 -1.42 -24.13
CA ILE A 190 2.58 -1.66 -22.81
C ILE A 190 4.10 -1.82 -22.95
N LYS A 191 4.84 -1.17 -22.07
CA LYS A 191 6.30 -1.15 -22.03
C LYS A 191 6.79 -1.48 -20.63
N LYS A 192 7.82 -2.33 -20.56
CA LYS A 192 8.48 -2.72 -19.32
C LYS A 192 9.93 -2.28 -19.34
N ILE A 193 10.42 -1.76 -18.22
CA ILE A 193 11.81 -1.33 -18.03
C ILE A 193 12.23 -1.62 -16.59
N THR A 194 13.53 -1.80 -16.37
CA THR A 194 14.13 -1.96 -15.05
C THR A 194 14.73 -0.63 -14.60
N PHE A 195 14.51 -0.28 -13.34
CA PHE A 195 15.15 0.83 -12.67
C PHE A 195 16.06 0.30 -11.56
N SER A 196 17.25 0.85 -11.43
CA SER A 196 18.12 0.65 -10.28
C SER A 196 17.77 1.63 -9.18
N ILE A 197 17.76 1.15 -7.95
CA ILE A 197 17.59 1.94 -6.74
C ILE A 197 18.97 2.45 -6.33
N ARG A 198 19.15 3.75 -6.17
CA ARG A 198 20.40 4.38 -5.77
C ARG A 198 20.20 5.18 -4.49
N GLN A 199 20.97 4.88 -3.46
CA GLN A 199 20.98 5.70 -2.25
C GLN A 199 21.54 7.09 -2.57
N VAL A 200 20.93 8.12 -2.00
CA VAL A 200 21.35 9.51 -2.22
C VAL A 200 22.55 9.87 -1.32
N GLN A 201 22.69 9.19 -0.18
CA GLN A 201 23.80 9.34 0.77
C GLN A 201 24.29 7.97 1.23
N GLN A 202 25.59 7.84 1.50
CA GLN A 202 26.26 6.56 1.78
C GLN A 202 26.15 6.05 3.22
N GLU A 203 25.46 6.74 4.12
CA GLU A 203 25.41 6.36 5.54
C GLU A 203 24.01 5.92 5.97
N THR A 204 23.73 4.64 5.82
CA THR A 204 22.73 3.98 6.64
C THR A 204 23.17 2.56 6.93
N THR A 205 23.39 2.27 8.19
CA THR A 205 23.52 0.92 8.73
C THR A 205 22.29 0.11 8.32
N GLN A 206 22.44 -0.71 7.31
CA GLN A 206 21.44 -1.73 6.98
C GLN A 206 21.31 -2.63 8.21
N GLN A 207 20.14 -2.69 8.83
CA GLN A 207 19.86 -3.71 9.82
C GLN A 207 19.78 -5.04 9.08
N GLU A 208 20.81 -5.87 9.27
CA GLU A 208 20.83 -7.22 8.71
C GLU A 208 19.59 -8.00 9.15
N GLY A 209 18.93 -8.68 8.21
CA GLY A 209 17.78 -9.55 8.47
C GLY A 209 16.40 -8.91 8.39
N GLN A 210 16.27 -7.59 8.23
CA GLN A 210 14.97 -6.95 8.03
C GLN A 210 14.66 -6.74 6.54
N ARG A 211 13.44 -7.12 6.14
CA ARG A 211 12.98 -6.94 4.77
C ARG A 211 12.87 -5.48 4.41
N GLN A 212 13.52 -5.10 3.30
CA GLN A 212 13.46 -3.77 2.74
C GLN A 212 12.16 -3.54 1.96
N ILE A 213 11.61 -2.35 2.09
CA ILE A 213 10.45 -1.89 1.35
C ILE A 213 10.83 -0.61 0.63
N LEU A 214 10.57 -0.58 -0.67
CA LEU A 214 10.63 0.64 -1.45
C LEU A 214 9.27 1.34 -1.37
N PHE A 215 9.23 2.51 -0.75
CA PHE A 215 8.11 3.43 -0.78
C PHE A 215 8.29 4.36 -1.98
N LEU A 216 7.31 4.42 -2.86
CA LEU A 216 7.37 5.23 -4.08
C LEU A 216 6.06 5.97 -4.29
N SER A 217 6.14 7.26 -4.52
CA SER A 217 5.00 8.12 -4.85
C SER A 217 5.35 9.04 -6.02
N PHE A 218 4.37 9.30 -6.89
CA PHE A 218 4.48 10.30 -7.96
C PHE A 218 3.11 10.79 -8.41
N CYS A 219 3.07 12.01 -8.91
CA CYS A 219 1.89 12.59 -9.55
C CYS A 219 1.77 12.13 -11.00
N VAL A 220 0.54 11.97 -11.47
CA VAL A 220 0.22 11.55 -12.85
C VAL A 220 -0.55 12.66 -13.54
N ASP A 221 0.05 13.23 -14.59
CA ASP A 221 -0.63 14.13 -15.52
C ASP A 221 -0.92 13.40 -16.82
N ASN A 222 -2.21 13.22 -17.11
CA ASN A 222 -2.69 12.48 -18.27
C ASN A 222 -3.02 13.43 -19.44
N ALA A 223 -2.14 13.50 -20.43
CA ALA A 223 -2.36 14.31 -21.64
C ALA A 223 -3.58 13.85 -22.50
N ARG A 224 -4.18 12.70 -22.17
CA ARG A 224 -5.38 12.16 -22.83
C ARG A 224 -6.41 11.77 -21.78
N PRO A 225 -7.15 12.73 -21.19
CA PRO A 225 -8.05 12.49 -20.06
C PRO A 225 -9.05 11.34 -20.26
N ASN A 226 -9.48 11.09 -21.49
CA ASN A 226 -10.44 10.04 -21.84
C ASN A 226 -9.77 8.67 -22.09
N LYS A 227 -8.56 8.46 -21.57
CA LYS A 227 -7.85 7.18 -21.60
C LYS A 227 -7.30 6.87 -20.22
N ASP A 228 -7.35 5.61 -19.84
CA ASP A 228 -6.73 5.16 -18.60
C ASP A 228 -5.21 5.35 -18.63
N VAL A 229 -4.64 5.65 -17.46
CA VAL A 229 -3.20 5.51 -17.20
C VAL A 229 -3.02 4.43 -16.15
N ALA A 230 -2.15 3.47 -16.40
CA ALA A 230 -1.80 2.44 -15.43
C ALA A 230 -0.29 2.22 -15.41
N VAL A 231 0.26 2.09 -14.20
CA VAL A 231 1.66 1.77 -13.96
C VAL A 231 1.76 0.62 -12.96
N TRP A 232 2.65 -0.32 -13.21
CA TRP A 232 2.93 -1.45 -12.32
C TRP A 232 4.37 -1.36 -11.83
N ILE A 233 4.58 -1.52 -10.54
CA ILE A 233 5.90 -1.65 -9.90
C ILE A 233 5.98 -3.04 -9.29
N ASN A 234 6.93 -3.87 -9.74
CA ASN A 234 7.03 -5.28 -9.33
C ASN A 234 5.66 -6.00 -9.34
N GLY A 235 4.80 -5.69 -10.32
CA GLY A 235 3.46 -6.26 -10.47
C GLY A 235 2.36 -5.63 -9.61
N ILE A 236 2.68 -4.70 -8.72
CA ILE A 236 1.69 -3.91 -7.98
C ILE A 236 1.19 -2.79 -8.91
N ARG A 237 -0.10 -2.75 -9.15
CA ARG A 237 -0.72 -1.82 -10.09
C ARG A 237 -1.31 -0.61 -9.39
N ASN A 238 -1.12 0.57 -9.99
CA ASN A 238 -1.96 1.75 -9.78
C ASN A 238 -2.56 2.22 -11.09
N LYS A 239 -3.73 2.86 -11.02
CA LYS A 239 -4.49 3.28 -12.19
C LYS A 239 -5.18 4.63 -11.94
N LEU A 240 -5.11 5.52 -12.92
CA LEU A 240 -6.01 6.64 -13.10
C LEU A 240 -6.99 6.26 -14.21
N SER A 241 -8.29 6.18 -13.89
CA SER A 241 -9.31 5.87 -14.89
C SER A 241 -9.56 7.05 -15.82
N ALA A 242 -10.11 6.78 -17.01
CA ALA A 242 -10.52 7.82 -17.96
C ALA A 242 -11.55 8.76 -17.31
N LYS A 243 -11.43 10.07 -17.59
CA LYS A 243 -12.28 11.11 -16.98
C LYS A 243 -13.77 10.95 -17.33
N ASP A 244 -14.06 10.40 -18.51
CA ASP A 244 -15.42 10.10 -18.99
C ASP A 244 -15.97 8.75 -18.49
N HIS A 245 -15.18 8.01 -17.71
CA HIS A 245 -15.63 6.75 -17.14
C HIS A 245 -16.63 7.01 -16.00
N VAL A 246 -17.72 6.26 -15.96
CA VAL A 246 -18.79 6.38 -14.94
C VAL A 246 -18.23 6.30 -13.50
N TYR A 247 -17.17 5.55 -13.32
CA TYR A 247 -16.46 5.40 -12.03
C TYR A 247 -15.06 6.01 -12.12
N TYR A 248 -14.99 7.30 -12.46
CA TYR A 248 -13.74 8.04 -12.45
C TYR A 248 -13.16 8.08 -11.05
N ASN A 249 -11.95 7.57 -10.86
CA ASN A 249 -11.35 7.37 -9.54
C ASN A 249 -10.49 8.55 -9.05
N GLU A 250 -10.27 9.58 -9.89
CA GLU A 250 -9.46 10.76 -9.56
C GLU A 250 -8.05 10.47 -9.01
N ASN A 251 -7.56 9.24 -9.17
CA ASN A 251 -6.27 8.81 -8.64
C ASN A 251 -5.10 9.44 -9.42
N LYS A 252 -4.82 10.71 -9.15
CA LYS A 252 -3.74 11.46 -9.78
C LYS A 252 -2.39 11.30 -9.06
N THR A 253 -2.35 10.66 -7.91
CA THR A 253 -1.13 10.35 -7.17
C THR A 253 -1.02 8.85 -7.01
N PHE A 254 -0.05 8.25 -7.67
CA PHE A 254 0.22 6.82 -7.51
C PHE A 254 1.15 6.60 -6.34
N ILE A 255 0.78 5.68 -5.46
CA ILE A 255 1.49 5.37 -4.23
C ILE A 255 1.77 3.87 -4.20
N TYR A 256 3.00 3.51 -3.86
CA TYR A 256 3.43 2.12 -3.77
C TYR A 256 4.24 1.91 -2.49
N ALA A 257 4.06 0.75 -1.87
CA ALA A 257 4.99 0.18 -0.92
C ALA A 257 5.33 -1.23 -1.43
N VAL A 258 6.55 -1.39 -1.91
CA VAL A 258 7.00 -2.56 -2.68
C VAL A 258 8.00 -3.35 -1.84
N PRO A 259 7.64 -4.53 -1.31
CA PRO A 259 8.61 -5.39 -0.66
C PRO A 259 9.68 -5.82 -1.66
N LEU A 260 10.93 -5.68 -1.28
CA LEU A 260 12.08 -6.13 -2.05
C LEU A 260 12.53 -7.52 -1.55
N LYS A 261 13.12 -8.30 -2.45
CA LYS A 261 13.83 -9.52 -2.08
C LYS A 261 15.19 -9.15 -1.47
N ASP A 262 15.76 -10.04 -0.72
CA ASP A 262 17.08 -9.83 -0.12
C ASP A 262 18.12 -9.54 -1.22
N GLY A 263 18.83 -8.42 -1.08
CA GLY A 263 19.80 -7.96 -2.06
C GLY A 263 19.23 -7.38 -3.36
N GLU A 264 17.90 -7.23 -3.47
CA GLU A 264 17.26 -6.63 -4.67
C GLU A 264 17.47 -5.12 -4.67
N ASP A 265 18.26 -4.62 -5.59
CA ASP A 265 18.57 -3.21 -5.81
C ASP A 265 17.90 -2.64 -7.07
N THR A 266 17.02 -3.40 -7.68
CA THR A 266 16.30 -3.02 -8.89
C THR A 266 14.80 -3.27 -8.79
N ILE A 267 14.02 -2.52 -9.54
CA ILE A 267 12.59 -2.72 -9.70
C ILE A 267 12.19 -2.83 -11.16
N SER A 268 11.16 -3.63 -11.39
CA SER A 268 10.52 -3.74 -12.70
C SER A 268 9.34 -2.77 -12.78
N VAL A 269 9.41 -1.82 -13.69
CA VAL A 269 8.33 -0.85 -13.94
C VAL A 269 7.68 -1.15 -15.28
N THR A 270 6.37 -1.34 -15.26
CA THR A 270 5.56 -1.53 -16.47
C THR A 270 4.66 -0.32 -16.67
N PHE A 271 4.80 0.34 -17.80
CA PHE A 271 4.01 1.49 -18.21
C PHE A 271 2.89 1.06 -19.16
N GLY A 272 1.67 1.44 -18.85
CA GLY A 272 0.52 1.27 -19.73
C GLY A 272 0.63 2.09 -21.01
N LYS A 273 -0.15 1.71 -22.03
CA LYS A 273 -0.29 2.50 -23.26
C LYS A 273 -0.83 3.88 -22.91
N GLY A 274 -0.19 4.95 -23.43
CA GLY A 274 -0.67 6.30 -23.19
C GLY A 274 0.34 7.38 -23.52
N LYS A 275 -0.08 8.62 -23.28
CA LYS A 275 0.74 9.83 -23.31
C LYS A 275 0.48 10.58 -22.01
N TYR A 276 1.42 10.51 -21.08
CA TYR A 276 1.29 11.07 -19.74
C TYR A 276 2.65 11.43 -19.17
N GLN A 277 2.64 12.23 -18.12
CA GLN A 277 3.83 12.61 -17.35
C GLN A 277 3.70 12.10 -15.93
N LEU A 278 4.80 11.63 -15.38
CA LEU A 278 4.99 11.33 -13.97
C LEU A 278 5.93 12.37 -13.41
N SER A 279 5.53 13.03 -12.32
CA SER A 279 6.27 14.13 -11.70
C SER A 279 6.25 14.04 -10.19
N HIS A 280 7.06 14.84 -9.50
CA HIS A 280 7.17 14.85 -8.04
C HIS A 280 7.45 13.45 -7.49
N VAL A 281 8.43 12.78 -8.11
CA VAL A 281 8.81 11.42 -7.72
C VAL A 281 9.51 11.45 -6.36
N GLN A 282 8.93 10.76 -5.41
CA GLN A 282 9.48 10.55 -4.07
C GLN A 282 9.73 9.06 -3.89
N ALA A 283 10.94 8.71 -3.52
CA ALA A 283 11.31 7.33 -3.27
C ALA A 283 12.12 7.21 -1.98
N TYR A 284 11.74 6.24 -1.15
CA TYR A 284 12.39 5.97 0.13
C TYR A 284 12.57 4.47 0.30
N LEU A 285 13.64 4.09 0.99
CA LEU A 285 13.95 2.71 1.32
C LEU A 285 14.01 2.54 2.83
N GLY A 286 13.48 1.44 3.35
CA GLY A 286 13.56 1.07 4.75
C GLY A 286 12.71 -0.13 5.09
N SER A 287 12.70 -0.52 6.35
CA SER A 287 11.94 -1.66 6.86
C SER A 287 10.73 -1.18 7.65
N LEU A 288 9.70 -2.01 7.79
CA LEU A 288 8.62 -1.70 8.73
C LEU A 288 9.16 -1.74 10.17
N PRO A 289 8.56 -0.97 11.08
CA PRO A 289 8.92 -1.01 12.49
C PRO A 289 8.88 -2.44 13.03
N GLU A 290 9.81 -2.78 13.90
CA GLU A 290 9.79 -4.08 14.57
C GLU A 290 8.51 -4.25 15.40
N ARG A 291 7.95 -5.46 15.39
CA ARG A 291 6.71 -5.73 16.15
C ARG A 291 6.89 -5.53 17.66
N SER A 292 8.08 -5.80 18.21
CA SER A 292 8.41 -5.61 19.63
C SER A 292 8.45 -4.14 20.08
N LYS A 293 8.67 -3.20 19.16
CA LYS A 293 8.67 -1.74 19.40
C LYS A 293 7.32 -1.09 19.06
N THR A 294 6.32 -1.89 18.78
CA THR A 294 5.06 -1.43 18.24
C THR A 294 4.00 -1.19 19.30
N LEU A 295 3.05 -0.47 18.89
CA LEU A 295 1.84 0.04 19.46
C LEU A 295 0.97 -1.02 20.21
N TYR A 296 1.16 -2.33 20.00
CA TYR A 296 0.25 -3.37 20.48
C TYR A 296 0.65 -3.86 21.88
N GLN A 297 0.15 -3.23 22.92
CA GLN A 297 0.45 -3.62 24.29
C GLN A 297 -0.37 -4.86 24.73
N SER A 298 -1.60 -4.94 24.27
CA SER A 298 -2.51 -6.02 24.60
C SER A 298 -3.45 -6.30 23.43
N GLU A 299 -3.76 -7.57 23.21
CA GLU A 299 -4.72 -8.02 22.18
C GLU A 299 -6.01 -8.50 22.85
N VAL A 300 -7.13 -8.31 22.16
CA VAL A 300 -8.43 -8.84 22.61
C VAL A 300 -8.48 -10.35 22.39
N GLN A 301 -8.88 -11.05 23.41
CA GLN A 301 -9.28 -12.45 23.31
C GLN A 301 -10.78 -12.48 23.01
N VAL A 302 -11.12 -12.66 21.72
CA VAL A 302 -12.51 -12.70 21.27
C VAL A 302 -13.18 -13.98 21.73
N ASP A 303 -14.33 -13.86 22.43
CA ASP A 303 -15.18 -15.00 22.75
C ASP A 303 -16.03 -15.36 21.53
N LYS A 304 -15.63 -16.39 20.82
CA LYS A 304 -16.31 -16.87 19.60
C LYS A 304 -17.71 -17.43 19.87
N LYS A 305 -18.02 -17.83 21.12
CA LYS A 305 -19.33 -18.39 21.47
C LYS A 305 -20.36 -17.28 21.72
N LEU A 306 -19.89 -16.17 22.28
CA LEU A 306 -20.74 -15.03 22.62
C LEU A 306 -20.78 -13.99 21.48
N THR A 307 -19.79 -13.97 20.60
CA THR A 307 -19.77 -13.08 19.42
C THR A 307 -20.83 -13.50 18.40
N LYS A 308 -21.61 -12.53 17.94
CA LYS A 308 -22.67 -12.65 16.92
C LYS A 308 -22.40 -11.69 15.76
N ASP A 309 -23.25 -11.71 14.74
CA ASP A 309 -23.08 -10.88 13.53
C ASP A 309 -23.05 -9.36 13.81
N ASN A 310 -23.74 -8.92 14.86
CA ASN A 310 -23.86 -7.51 15.25
C ASN A 310 -23.22 -7.19 16.60
N GLU A 311 -22.57 -8.15 17.24
CA GLU A 311 -21.99 -8.00 18.58
C GLU A 311 -20.68 -8.79 18.69
N ILE A 312 -19.60 -8.11 19.04
CA ILE A 312 -18.31 -8.73 19.32
C ILE A 312 -18.08 -8.67 20.82
N GLN A 313 -17.86 -9.82 21.43
CA GLN A 313 -17.52 -9.94 22.84
C GLN A 313 -16.12 -10.51 23.02
N GLY A 314 -15.43 -10.04 24.05
CA GLY A 314 -14.08 -10.51 24.35
C GLY A 314 -13.55 -9.91 25.63
N THR A 315 -12.34 -10.30 25.98
CA THR A 315 -11.61 -9.78 27.14
C THR A 315 -10.25 -9.23 26.68
N ILE A 316 -9.77 -8.22 27.37
CA ILE A 316 -8.45 -7.65 27.17
C ILE A 316 -7.82 -7.36 28.52
N GLN A 317 -6.53 -7.66 28.68
CA GLN A 317 -5.76 -7.27 29.86
C GLN A 317 -4.90 -6.08 29.51
N VAL A 318 -5.17 -4.93 30.14
CA VAL A 318 -4.40 -3.71 29.93
C VAL A 318 -3.44 -3.51 31.12
N LYS A 319 -2.24 -3.00 30.83
CA LYS A 319 -1.23 -2.70 31.85
C LYS A 319 -1.27 -1.26 32.29
N ASN A 320 -1.59 -0.37 31.36
CA ASN A 320 -1.61 1.08 31.54
C ASN A 320 -2.95 1.63 31.03
N ASP A 321 -3.31 2.80 31.48
CA ASP A 321 -4.37 3.60 30.88
C ASP A 321 -4.01 3.93 29.42
N GLY A 322 -5.00 3.95 28.55
CA GLY A 322 -4.74 4.17 27.13
C GLY A 322 -5.99 4.09 26.28
N TRP A 323 -5.79 3.79 25.04
CA TRP A 323 -6.83 3.72 24.02
C TRP A 323 -7.07 2.28 23.60
N PHE A 324 -8.34 1.94 23.43
CA PHE A 324 -8.76 0.73 22.77
C PHE A 324 -9.02 1.01 21.29
N ILE A 325 -8.31 0.32 20.43
CA ILE A 325 -8.28 0.56 18.99
C ILE A 325 -8.82 -0.67 18.26
N THR A 326 -9.60 -0.45 17.21
CA THR A 326 -10.06 -1.53 16.34
C THR A 326 -9.76 -1.23 14.86
N SER A 327 -9.74 -2.26 14.02
CA SER A 327 -9.73 -2.13 12.56
C SER A 327 -11.16 -2.09 11.96
N ILE A 328 -12.16 -1.85 12.79
CA ILE A 328 -13.56 -1.69 12.35
C ILE A 328 -13.75 -0.25 11.89
N PRO A 329 -14.23 0.01 10.67
CA PRO A 329 -14.51 1.36 10.19
C PRO A 329 -15.47 2.09 11.13
N TYR A 330 -15.16 3.35 11.42
CA TYR A 330 -15.94 4.18 12.32
C TYR A 330 -17.36 4.40 11.78
N ASP A 331 -18.36 4.21 12.64
CA ASP A 331 -19.75 4.57 12.41
C ASP A 331 -20.38 5.00 13.72
N THR A 332 -21.20 6.04 13.70
CA THR A 332 -21.87 6.61 14.89
C THR A 332 -22.93 5.69 15.51
N HIS A 333 -23.35 4.64 14.79
CA HIS A 333 -24.33 3.68 15.29
C HIS A 333 -23.72 2.56 16.13
N PHE A 334 -22.41 2.42 16.15
CA PHE A 334 -21.75 1.49 17.06
C PHE A 334 -21.87 1.94 18.51
N LYS A 335 -21.94 0.97 19.41
CA LYS A 335 -21.86 1.16 20.86
C LYS A 335 -20.75 0.30 21.44
N MET A 336 -20.03 0.84 22.39
CA MET A 336 -18.97 0.15 23.11
C MET A 336 -19.34 0.01 24.58
N TYR A 337 -19.10 -1.16 25.13
CA TYR A 337 -19.29 -1.44 26.55
C TYR A 337 -17.98 -1.99 27.13
N ILE A 338 -17.50 -1.42 28.23
CA ILE A 338 -16.38 -1.89 29.01
C ILE A 338 -16.92 -2.26 30.39
N ASP A 339 -16.74 -3.51 30.79
CA ASP A 339 -17.26 -4.05 32.06
C ASP A 339 -18.74 -3.73 32.28
N GLY A 340 -19.55 -3.86 31.23
CA GLY A 340 -20.98 -3.62 31.23
C GLY A 340 -21.41 -2.13 31.22
N LYS A 341 -20.46 -1.19 31.19
CA LYS A 341 -20.75 0.25 31.13
C LYS A 341 -20.55 0.78 29.72
N GLU A 342 -21.54 1.52 29.20
CA GLU A 342 -21.41 2.18 27.91
C GLU A 342 -20.29 3.23 27.95
N THR A 343 -19.39 3.16 26.95
CA THR A 343 -18.19 4.00 26.85
C THR A 343 -18.27 4.80 25.55
N LYS A 344 -17.80 6.05 25.59
CA LYS A 344 -17.77 6.92 24.42
C LYS A 344 -16.83 6.36 23.36
N ILE A 345 -17.33 6.25 22.14
CA ILE A 345 -16.56 5.93 20.94
C ILE A 345 -16.02 7.21 20.32
N GLN A 346 -14.79 7.14 19.83
CA GLN A 346 -14.17 8.19 19.05
C GLN A 346 -13.57 7.62 17.78
N LYS A 347 -13.50 8.44 16.74
CA LYS A 347 -12.79 8.07 15.52
C LYS A 347 -11.30 8.11 15.76
N VAL A 348 -10.61 7.03 15.40
CA VAL A 348 -9.16 6.89 15.50
C VAL A 348 -8.56 6.49 14.15
N ASN A 349 -7.24 6.67 13.99
CA ASN A 349 -6.54 6.34 12.75
C ASN A 349 -7.25 6.85 11.49
N THR A 350 -7.88 8.02 11.61
CA THR A 350 -8.65 8.74 10.58
C THR A 350 -9.94 8.07 10.08
N ALA A 351 -10.16 6.78 10.33
CA ALA A 351 -11.30 6.04 9.77
C ALA A 351 -11.85 4.89 10.64
N PHE A 352 -11.32 4.65 11.82
CA PHE A 352 -11.64 3.46 12.62
C PHE A 352 -12.17 3.79 14.02
N LEU A 353 -12.65 2.73 14.71
CA LEU A 353 -13.04 2.75 16.11
C LEU A 353 -11.86 2.47 17.03
#